data_dee4a164f0dc211090c4dc3fef90f9db
#
_entry.id   dee4a164f0dc211090c4dc3fef90f9db
#
_cell.length_a   1.000
_cell.length_b   1.000
_cell.length_c   1.000
_cell.angle_alpha   90.00
_cell.angle_beta   90.00
_cell.angle_gamma   90.00
#
_symmetry.space_group_name_H-M   'P 1'
#
loop_
_entity.id
_entity.type
_entity.pdbx_description
1 polymer ?
#
loop_
_entity_poly.entity_id
_entity_poly.type
_entity_poly.pdbx_seq_one_letter_code
_entity_poly.pdbx_strand_id
1 'polypeptide(L)'
;MTIAHRVEKYSVIAALKVMERSDVAVLLMDATEPAVDQDAKLAGLAEGAEGAEEAPAEDEEERPIRVAIIGRPNVGKSTLVNALLKEKRVVASEIPGTTRDPIDSELTYKDRKVILTDTAGIRRKKTIAHRVEKFSVVAALKSMERSDVAVLLMDATEPAVDQDAKLAGIAEEKGRALVIVVNKWDLISTDKRKQELFREDLKHALKFVHYAPIVFTSALTGSKVEKVLELAVELAVQFRYRAPTPQLNRLLEHMSDNHPAPIVGRGPLRLYYMAQVGTAPPTFAITCNRPDGVPDMYKRYITNQLRGTFDLRVPIRLLFRERPGQAKRAARKRPKLAGKSKH
;
A
#
# COMPACT_ATOMS: atom_id res chain seq x y z
N MET A 1 -18.76 -25.65 -4.43
CA MET A 1 -17.45 -25.40 -5.06
C MET A 1 -16.43 -26.35 -4.46
N THR A 2 -15.85 -27.21 -5.27
CA THR A 2 -15.00 -28.34 -4.84
C THR A 2 -13.60 -27.86 -4.51
N ILE A 3 -12.94 -28.50 -3.52
CA ILE A 3 -11.57 -28.20 -3.06
C ILE A 3 -10.55 -28.17 -4.22
N ALA A 4 -10.73 -28.98 -5.24
CA ALA A 4 -9.91 -29.02 -6.47
C ALA A 4 -9.84 -27.65 -7.17
N HIS A 5 -10.96 -26.95 -7.33
CA HIS A 5 -11.04 -25.64 -7.99
C HIS A 5 -10.29 -24.51 -7.24
N ARG A 6 -10.11 -24.64 -5.91
CA ARG A 6 -9.31 -23.72 -5.11
C ARG A 6 -7.80 -23.95 -5.28
N VAL A 7 -7.38 -25.20 -5.38
CA VAL A 7 -5.95 -25.57 -5.52
C VAL A 7 -5.42 -25.11 -6.87
N GLU A 8 -6.19 -25.26 -7.96
CA GLU A 8 -5.82 -24.80 -9.30
C GLU A 8 -5.65 -23.28 -9.38
N LYS A 9 -6.55 -22.49 -8.79
CA LYS A 9 -6.44 -21.01 -8.74
C LYS A 9 -5.18 -20.54 -8.01
N TYR A 10 -4.81 -21.17 -6.91
CA TYR A 10 -3.57 -20.83 -6.19
C TYR A 10 -2.32 -21.17 -6.98
N SER A 11 -2.36 -22.22 -7.79
CA SER A 11 -1.26 -22.64 -8.66
C SER A 11 -0.98 -21.61 -9.75
N VAL A 12 -2.00 -21.09 -10.42
CA VAL A 12 -1.87 -20.04 -11.46
C VAL A 12 -1.33 -18.73 -10.89
N ILE A 13 -1.85 -18.27 -9.74
CA ILE A 13 -1.37 -17.04 -9.10
C ILE A 13 0.08 -17.19 -8.63
N ALA A 14 0.47 -18.35 -8.13
CA ALA A 14 1.85 -18.63 -7.76
C ALA A 14 2.78 -18.64 -8.98
N ALA A 15 2.36 -19.23 -10.08
CA ALA A 15 3.10 -19.24 -11.34
C ALA A 15 3.32 -17.82 -11.88
N LEU A 16 2.28 -16.97 -11.90
CA LEU A 16 2.37 -15.56 -12.32
C LEU A 16 3.37 -14.76 -11.49
N LYS A 17 3.37 -14.92 -10.16
CA LYS A 17 4.33 -14.25 -9.28
C LYS A 17 5.78 -14.69 -9.51
N VAL A 18 6.00 -15.92 -9.92
CA VAL A 18 7.34 -16.43 -10.26
C VAL A 18 7.76 -15.89 -11.64
N MET A 19 6.85 -15.86 -12.62
CA MET A 19 7.11 -15.34 -13.96
C MET A 19 7.47 -13.85 -13.96
N GLU A 20 6.85 -13.03 -13.10
CA GLU A 20 7.20 -11.60 -12.94
C GLU A 20 8.66 -11.35 -12.48
N ARG A 21 9.32 -12.37 -11.92
CA ARG A 21 10.69 -12.29 -11.39
C ARG A 21 11.70 -13.09 -12.19
N SER A 22 11.28 -13.70 -13.31
CA SER A 22 12.09 -14.62 -14.10
C SER A 22 12.34 -14.04 -15.48
N ASP A 23 13.57 -14.17 -15.96
CA ASP A 23 13.95 -13.77 -17.32
C ASP A 23 13.51 -14.84 -18.36
N VAL A 24 13.29 -16.07 -17.92
CA VAL A 24 12.84 -17.20 -18.74
C VAL A 24 11.81 -18.01 -17.98
N ALA A 25 10.68 -18.27 -18.62
CA ALA A 25 9.64 -19.20 -18.12
C ALA A 25 9.61 -20.47 -18.96
N VAL A 26 9.60 -21.64 -18.30
CA VAL A 26 9.50 -22.95 -18.96
C VAL A 26 8.15 -23.55 -18.60
N LEU A 27 7.27 -23.73 -19.61
CA LEU A 27 5.99 -24.38 -19.46
C LEU A 27 6.16 -25.89 -19.73
N LEU A 28 5.90 -26.71 -18.72
CA LEU A 28 5.88 -28.16 -18.84
C LEU A 28 4.44 -28.62 -19.09
N MET A 29 4.21 -29.33 -20.18
CA MET A 29 2.92 -29.88 -20.52
C MET A 29 3.01 -31.40 -20.56
N ASP A 30 1.96 -32.08 -20.10
CA ASP A 30 1.86 -33.55 -20.23
C ASP A 30 1.47 -33.92 -21.64
N ALA A 31 2.29 -34.72 -22.34
CA ALA A 31 2.04 -35.14 -23.72
C ALA A 31 0.91 -36.17 -23.83
N THR A 32 0.47 -36.74 -22.73
CA THR A 32 -0.61 -37.74 -22.68
C THR A 32 -1.99 -37.12 -22.46
N GLU A 33 -2.05 -35.84 -22.06
CA GLU A 33 -3.27 -35.07 -21.87
C GLU A 33 -3.41 -34.00 -22.97
N PRO A 34 -4.62 -33.77 -23.51
CA PRO A 34 -4.83 -32.65 -24.44
C PRO A 34 -4.55 -31.35 -23.72
N ALA A 35 -3.88 -30.40 -24.41
CA ALA A 35 -3.60 -29.07 -23.87
C ALA A 35 -4.88 -28.43 -23.31
N VAL A 36 -4.90 -28.15 -22.01
CA VAL A 36 -6.07 -27.61 -21.34
C VAL A 36 -6.06 -26.07 -21.55
N ASP A 37 -7.23 -25.44 -21.59
CA ASP A 37 -7.38 -23.96 -21.66
C ASP A 37 -6.47 -23.20 -20.71
N GLN A 38 -6.07 -23.82 -19.63
CA GLN A 38 -5.20 -23.27 -18.61
C GLN A 38 -3.74 -23.16 -19.06
N ASP A 39 -3.25 -24.13 -19.81
CA ASP A 39 -1.88 -24.11 -20.37
C ASP A 39 -1.76 -23.04 -21.47
N ALA A 40 -2.80 -22.90 -22.29
CA ALA A 40 -2.88 -21.85 -23.30
C ALA A 40 -2.93 -20.45 -22.68
N LYS A 41 -3.63 -20.27 -21.55
CA LYS A 41 -3.66 -19.02 -20.79
C LYS A 41 -2.30 -18.69 -20.18
N LEU A 42 -1.59 -19.67 -19.62
CA LEU A 42 -0.25 -19.47 -19.05
C LEU A 42 0.78 -19.14 -20.15
N ALA A 43 0.70 -19.77 -21.29
CA ALA A 43 1.56 -19.46 -22.45
C ALA A 43 1.32 -18.04 -22.96
N GLY A 44 0.04 -17.62 -23.10
CA GLY A 44 -0.33 -16.27 -23.52
C GLY A 44 0.14 -15.16 -22.57
N LEU A 45 0.16 -15.44 -21.28
CA LEU A 45 0.69 -14.53 -20.25
C LEU A 45 2.22 -14.40 -20.31
N ALA A 46 2.92 -15.48 -20.67
CA ALA A 46 4.38 -15.48 -20.86
C ALA A 46 4.80 -14.67 -22.10
N GLU A 47 3.99 -14.65 -23.15
CA GLU A 47 4.24 -13.90 -24.39
C GLU A 47 3.92 -12.40 -24.27
N GLY A 48 3.35 -11.94 -23.15
CA GLY A 48 2.98 -10.52 -22.97
C GLY A 48 1.81 -10.10 -23.88
N ALA A 49 0.93 -11.02 -24.23
CA ALA A 49 -0.25 -10.76 -25.03
C ALA A 49 -1.14 -9.70 -24.35
N GLU A 50 -1.35 -8.59 -25.02
CA GLU A 50 -2.37 -7.59 -24.70
C GLU A 50 -3.75 -8.27 -24.81
N GLY A 51 -4.36 -8.61 -23.70
CA GLY A 51 -5.65 -9.27 -23.67
C GLY A 51 -5.89 -10.18 -22.48
N ALA A 52 -5.18 -9.96 -21.38
CA ALA A 52 -5.62 -10.54 -20.11
C ALA A 52 -6.99 -9.95 -19.80
N GLU A 53 -8.07 -10.66 -20.18
CA GLU A 53 -9.37 -10.47 -19.58
C GLU A 53 -9.15 -10.44 -18.06
N GLU A 54 -9.62 -9.37 -17.46
CA GLU A 54 -9.57 -9.19 -16.01
C GLU A 54 -10.08 -10.47 -15.38
N ALA A 55 -9.20 -11.19 -14.68
CA ALA A 55 -9.65 -12.29 -13.83
C ALA A 55 -10.80 -11.72 -12.99
N PRO A 56 -11.96 -12.39 -12.90
CA PRO A 56 -13.11 -11.86 -12.18
C PRO A 56 -12.61 -11.47 -10.80
N ALA A 57 -12.89 -10.23 -10.43
CA ALA A 57 -12.59 -9.71 -9.11
C ALA A 57 -13.31 -10.64 -8.13
N GLU A 58 -12.58 -11.62 -7.60
CA GLU A 58 -13.06 -12.33 -6.42
C GLU A 58 -13.34 -11.23 -5.40
N ASP A 59 -14.50 -11.31 -4.76
CA ASP A 59 -14.99 -10.35 -3.79
C ASP A 59 -13.87 -9.83 -2.89
N GLU A 60 -13.12 -8.82 -3.38
CA GLU A 60 -12.12 -8.08 -2.59
C GLU A 60 -12.81 -7.46 -1.38
N GLU A 61 -14.14 -7.38 -1.44
CA GLU A 61 -14.99 -6.95 -0.34
C GLU A 61 -15.02 -7.95 0.82
N GLU A 62 -14.88 -9.24 0.60
CA GLU A 62 -14.91 -10.28 1.66
C GLU A 62 -13.54 -10.54 2.31
N ARG A 63 -12.45 -10.04 1.74
CA ARG A 63 -11.12 -10.22 2.33
C ARG A 63 -10.99 -9.50 3.67
N PRO A 64 -10.53 -10.19 4.72
CA PRO A 64 -10.27 -9.55 6.02
C PRO A 64 -9.30 -8.38 5.87
N ILE A 65 -9.60 -7.29 6.56
CA ILE A 65 -8.75 -6.10 6.62
C ILE A 65 -7.68 -6.35 7.68
N ARG A 66 -6.41 -6.31 7.30
CA ARG A 66 -5.29 -6.50 8.22
C ARG A 66 -4.75 -5.16 8.70
N VAL A 67 -4.77 -4.94 10.01
CA VAL A 67 -4.36 -3.68 10.64
C VAL A 67 -3.19 -3.91 11.59
N ALA A 68 -2.08 -3.25 11.33
CA ALA A 68 -0.92 -3.23 12.22
C ALA A 68 -0.96 -2.01 13.14
N ILE A 69 -0.82 -2.20 14.45
CA ILE A 69 -0.66 -1.09 15.41
C ILE A 69 0.82 -0.93 15.73
N ILE A 70 1.38 0.17 15.26
CA ILE A 70 2.80 0.50 15.37
C ILE A 70 3.01 1.78 16.19
N GLY A 71 4.21 2.02 16.65
CA GLY A 71 4.56 3.20 17.44
C GLY A 71 5.60 2.86 18.50
N ARG A 72 6.14 3.91 19.13
CA ARG A 72 7.16 3.81 20.18
C ARG A 72 6.68 3.00 21.40
N PRO A 73 7.57 2.52 22.26
CA PRO A 73 7.21 1.99 23.57
C PRO A 73 6.38 3.01 24.37
N ASN A 74 5.47 2.53 25.21
CA ASN A 74 4.68 3.31 26.17
C ASN A 74 3.70 4.35 25.58
N VAL A 75 3.53 4.46 24.26
CA VAL A 75 2.53 5.36 23.63
C VAL A 75 1.08 4.87 23.81
N GLY A 76 0.87 3.68 24.39
CA GLY A 76 -0.45 3.15 24.70
C GLY A 76 -1.01 2.12 23.73
N LYS A 77 -0.16 1.40 22.94
CA LYS A 77 -0.59 0.38 21.99
C LYS A 77 -1.48 -0.71 22.61
N SER A 78 -1.05 -1.28 23.73
CA SER A 78 -1.83 -2.31 24.42
C SER A 78 -3.17 -1.76 24.96
N THR A 79 -3.18 -0.51 25.41
CA THR A 79 -4.40 0.16 25.87
C THR A 79 -5.37 0.37 24.72
N LEU A 80 -4.86 0.82 23.54
CA LEU A 80 -5.68 0.99 22.35
C LEU A 80 -6.26 -0.35 21.87
N VAL A 81 -5.45 -1.41 21.76
CA VAL A 81 -5.94 -2.75 21.40
C VAL A 81 -7.05 -3.20 22.33
N ASN A 82 -6.86 -3.08 23.65
CA ASN A 82 -7.87 -3.46 24.62
C ASN A 82 -9.14 -2.60 24.53
N ALA A 83 -9.01 -1.30 24.24
CA ALA A 83 -10.15 -0.41 24.04
C ALA A 83 -10.92 -0.79 22.76
N LEU A 84 -10.24 -1.06 21.64
CA LEU A 84 -10.86 -1.52 20.39
C LEU A 84 -11.63 -2.83 20.57
N LEU A 85 -11.08 -3.79 21.31
CA LEU A 85 -11.73 -5.09 21.56
C LEU A 85 -12.93 -5.00 22.51
N LYS A 86 -13.02 -3.93 23.31
CA LYS A 86 -14.12 -3.67 24.25
C LYS A 86 -15.20 -2.76 23.65
N GLU A 87 -14.97 -2.21 22.47
CA GLU A 87 -15.92 -1.29 21.84
C GLU A 87 -17.24 -2.01 21.55
N LYS A 88 -18.39 -1.39 21.95
CA LYS A 88 -19.73 -2.02 21.86
C LYS A 88 -20.16 -2.41 20.44
N ARG A 89 -19.58 -1.79 19.43
CA ARG A 89 -19.86 -2.06 18.01
C ARG A 89 -18.91 -3.08 17.37
N VAL A 90 -18.07 -3.70 18.18
CA VAL A 90 -17.08 -4.68 17.75
C VAL A 90 -17.43 -6.03 18.34
N VAL A 91 -17.55 -7.03 17.48
CA VAL A 91 -17.70 -8.43 17.93
C VAL A 91 -16.31 -9.06 17.85
N ALA A 92 -15.67 -9.27 19.01
CA ALA A 92 -14.41 -10.01 19.08
C ALA A 92 -14.70 -11.51 18.90
N SER A 93 -14.01 -12.14 17.96
CA SER A 93 -14.08 -13.59 17.78
C SER A 93 -13.01 -14.26 18.64
N GLU A 94 -13.43 -15.01 19.65
CA GLU A 94 -12.56 -15.88 20.47
C GLU A 94 -12.58 -17.32 19.94
N ILE A 95 -12.64 -17.57 18.63
CA ILE A 95 -12.64 -18.93 18.12
C ILE A 95 -11.20 -19.47 18.16
N PRO A 96 -10.87 -20.37 19.10
CA PRO A 96 -9.57 -21.03 19.13
C PRO A 96 -9.49 -21.98 17.92
N GLY A 97 -8.52 -21.76 17.04
CA GLY A 97 -8.17 -22.75 16.01
C GLY A 97 -8.37 -22.36 14.56
N THR A 98 -8.83 -21.15 14.22
CA THR A 98 -8.97 -20.69 12.83
C THR A 98 -7.84 -19.77 12.35
N THR A 99 -6.99 -19.27 13.25
CA THR A 99 -5.83 -18.46 12.90
C THR A 99 -4.57 -19.31 12.79
N ARG A 100 -3.92 -19.27 11.62
CA ARG A 100 -2.61 -19.91 11.39
C ARG A 100 -1.50 -19.37 12.30
N ASP A 101 -1.72 -18.22 12.94
CA ASP A 101 -0.80 -17.59 13.90
C ASP A 101 -1.55 -17.20 15.19
N PRO A 102 -1.18 -17.75 16.37
CA PRO A 102 -1.84 -17.47 17.65
C PRO A 102 -1.59 -16.05 18.21
N ILE A 103 -1.18 -15.13 17.35
CA ILE A 103 -0.64 -13.80 17.68
C ILE A 103 -1.62 -12.69 17.26
N ASP A 104 -2.55 -12.96 16.34
CA ASP A 104 -3.48 -11.99 15.77
C ASP A 104 -4.82 -12.00 16.54
N SER A 105 -5.51 -10.86 16.59
CA SER A 105 -6.86 -10.75 17.18
C SER A 105 -7.86 -10.39 16.09
N GLU A 106 -8.92 -11.19 15.98
CA GLU A 106 -10.00 -10.95 15.02
C GLU A 106 -11.13 -10.17 15.67
N LEU A 107 -11.72 -9.26 14.92
CA LEU A 107 -12.91 -8.50 15.28
C LEU A 107 -13.76 -8.21 14.04
N THR A 108 -15.06 -8.03 14.24
CA THR A 108 -15.98 -7.59 13.18
C THR A 108 -16.44 -6.17 13.46
N TYR A 109 -16.34 -5.30 12.48
CA TYR A 109 -16.79 -3.91 12.53
C TYR A 109 -17.59 -3.56 11.28
N LYS A 110 -18.86 -3.16 11.41
CA LYS A 110 -19.78 -2.86 10.30
C LYS A 110 -19.75 -3.96 9.21
N ASP A 111 -19.94 -5.21 9.62
CA ASP A 111 -19.95 -6.42 8.79
C ASP A 111 -18.62 -6.73 8.07
N ARG A 112 -17.56 -5.98 8.36
CA ARG A 112 -16.21 -6.24 7.84
C ARG A 112 -15.36 -6.97 8.88
N LYS A 113 -14.69 -8.04 8.45
CA LYS A 113 -13.70 -8.74 9.28
C LYS A 113 -12.41 -7.94 9.33
N VAL A 114 -11.94 -7.64 10.52
CA VAL A 114 -10.68 -6.92 10.77
C VAL A 114 -9.77 -7.80 11.62
N ILE A 115 -8.51 -7.91 11.22
CA ILE A 115 -7.47 -8.67 11.91
C ILE A 115 -6.43 -7.67 12.41
N LEU A 116 -6.31 -7.55 13.74
CA LEU A 116 -5.23 -6.81 14.35
C LEU A 116 -4.00 -7.71 14.41
N THR A 117 -2.94 -7.35 13.67
CA THR A 117 -1.73 -8.17 13.56
C THR A 117 -0.79 -7.97 14.76
N ASP A 118 -0.12 -9.05 15.18
CA ASP A 118 0.92 -9.08 16.25
C ASP A 118 0.46 -8.57 17.63
N THR A 119 -0.80 -8.83 18.00
CA THR A 119 -1.35 -8.39 19.29
C THR A 119 -0.73 -9.08 20.49
N ALA A 120 -0.23 -10.32 20.37
CA ALA A 120 0.45 -11.03 21.46
C ALA A 120 1.80 -10.40 21.81
N GLY A 121 2.55 -9.91 20.82
CA GLY A 121 3.76 -9.11 21.06
C GLY A 121 3.46 -7.82 21.83
N ILE A 122 2.31 -7.21 21.58
CA ILE A 122 1.81 -6.02 22.27
C ILE A 122 1.37 -6.36 23.71
N ARG A 123 0.72 -7.52 23.94
CA ARG A 123 0.19 -7.94 25.26
C ARG A 123 1.28 -8.47 26.21
N ARG A 124 2.27 -9.22 25.72
CA ARG A 124 3.34 -9.84 26.55
C ARG A 124 4.38 -8.86 27.08
N LYS A 125 4.55 -7.68 26.52
CA LYS A 125 5.60 -6.71 26.88
C LYS A 125 5.41 -5.94 28.18
N LYS A 126 4.47 -6.34 29.07
CA LYS A 126 4.36 -5.73 30.41
C LYS A 126 5.58 -5.99 31.33
N THR A 127 6.50 -6.90 30.97
CA THR A 127 7.45 -7.46 31.94
C THR A 127 8.94 -7.22 31.66
N ILE A 128 9.38 -6.66 30.51
CA ILE A 128 10.82 -6.50 30.20
C ILE A 128 11.15 -5.11 29.62
N ALA A 129 11.69 -4.24 30.44
CA ALA A 129 11.80 -2.79 30.16
C ALA A 129 13.12 -2.27 29.55
N HIS A 130 14.14 -3.04 29.26
CA HIS A 130 15.47 -2.45 28.96
C HIS A 130 16.22 -2.87 27.67
N ARG A 131 15.63 -3.61 26.73
CA ARG A 131 16.28 -3.92 25.43
C ARG A 131 15.43 -3.53 24.20
N VAL A 132 14.70 -2.41 24.24
CA VAL A 132 13.41 -2.27 23.53
C VAL A 132 13.47 -1.50 22.20
N GLU A 133 14.46 -0.64 21.92
CA GLU A 133 14.37 0.22 20.74
C GLU A 133 14.57 -0.50 19.39
N LYS A 134 15.62 -1.33 19.26
CA LYS A 134 15.85 -2.08 18.02
C LYS A 134 14.78 -3.13 17.74
N PHE A 135 14.25 -3.78 18.79
CA PHE A 135 13.16 -4.75 18.66
C PHE A 135 11.83 -4.12 18.27
N SER A 136 11.60 -2.85 18.63
CA SER A 136 10.35 -2.14 18.30
C SER A 136 10.23 -1.88 16.79
N VAL A 137 11.28 -1.46 16.11
CA VAL A 137 11.28 -1.18 14.67
C VAL A 137 11.17 -2.47 13.86
N VAL A 138 11.91 -3.53 14.23
CA VAL A 138 11.83 -4.83 13.54
C VAL A 138 10.46 -5.47 13.71
N ALA A 139 9.86 -5.39 14.90
CA ALA A 139 8.51 -5.88 15.11
C ALA A 139 7.47 -5.09 14.31
N ALA A 140 7.61 -3.75 14.25
CA ALA A 140 6.76 -2.89 13.43
C ALA A 140 6.87 -3.25 11.94
N LEU A 141 8.08 -3.49 11.43
CA LEU A 141 8.31 -3.93 10.05
C LEU A 141 7.57 -5.23 9.73
N LYS A 142 7.74 -6.26 10.56
CA LYS A 142 7.07 -7.56 10.38
C LYS A 142 5.54 -7.44 10.39
N SER A 143 5.02 -6.64 11.32
CA SER A 143 3.58 -6.39 11.43
C SER A 143 3.04 -5.67 10.21
N MET A 144 3.76 -4.64 9.71
CA MET A 144 3.40 -3.88 8.51
C MET A 144 3.44 -4.74 7.23
N GLU A 145 4.41 -5.66 7.11
CA GLU A 145 4.50 -6.55 5.92
C GLU A 145 3.25 -7.39 5.70
N ARG A 146 2.53 -7.72 6.77
CA ARG A 146 1.33 -8.56 6.77
C ARG A 146 0.03 -7.74 6.87
N SER A 147 0.10 -6.41 6.80
CA SER A 147 -1.05 -5.53 6.98
C SER A 147 -1.41 -4.75 5.73
N ASP A 148 -2.68 -4.36 5.60
CA ASP A 148 -3.18 -3.40 4.61
C ASP A 148 -3.02 -1.98 5.13
N VAL A 149 -3.30 -1.78 6.42
CA VAL A 149 -3.30 -0.48 7.09
C VAL A 149 -2.36 -0.52 8.30
N ALA A 150 -1.51 0.49 8.42
CA ALA A 150 -0.70 0.76 9.59
C ALA A 150 -1.35 1.89 10.42
N VAL A 151 -1.59 1.62 11.69
CA VAL A 151 -2.02 2.61 12.69
C VAL A 151 -0.80 3.05 13.48
N LEU A 152 -0.27 4.24 13.17
CA LEU A 152 0.86 4.83 13.88
C LEU A 152 0.37 5.56 15.12
N LEU A 153 0.67 5.00 16.29
CA LEU A 153 0.29 5.56 17.59
C LEU A 153 1.41 6.42 18.13
N MET A 154 1.08 7.68 18.42
CA MET A 154 1.94 8.70 18.98
C MET A 154 1.42 9.17 20.35
N ASP A 155 2.29 9.73 21.19
CA ASP A 155 1.94 10.27 22.51
C ASP A 155 1.78 11.79 22.43
N ALA A 156 0.61 12.32 22.82
CA ALA A 156 0.33 13.75 22.81
C ALA A 156 1.18 14.56 23.82
N THR A 157 1.75 13.90 24.83
CA THR A 157 2.57 14.53 25.85
C THR A 157 4.03 14.70 25.44
N GLU A 158 4.43 14.07 24.34
CA GLU A 158 5.77 14.14 23.78
C GLU A 158 5.73 14.71 22.37
N PRO A 159 6.66 15.57 21.95
CA PRO A 159 6.70 16.07 20.58
C PRO A 159 6.86 14.92 19.59
N ALA A 160 6.41 15.13 18.35
CA ALA A 160 6.67 14.19 17.26
C ALA A 160 8.17 14.03 17.03
N VAL A 161 8.72 12.88 17.38
CA VAL A 161 10.16 12.63 17.29
C VAL A 161 10.53 11.89 16.01
N ASP A 162 11.83 11.94 15.66
CA ASP A 162 12.40 11.29 14.48
C ASP A 162 11.99 9.82 14.34
N GLN A 163 11.77 9.12 15.45
CA GLN A 163 11.36 7.72 15.42
C GLN A 163 9.92 7.52 14.90
N ASP A 164 9.00 8.44 15.21
CA ASP A 164 7.64 8.41 14.68
C ASP A 164 7.65 8.72 13.18
N ALA A 165 8.45 9.72 12.76
CA ALA A 165 8.66 10.04 11.35
C ALA A 165 9.29 8.88 10.58
N LYS A 166 10.26 8.16 11.17
CA LYS A 166 10.83 6.95 10.58
C LYS A 166 9.81 5.84 10.38
N LEU A 167 8.94 5.59 11.37
CA LEU A 167 7.89 4.57 11.25
C LEU A 167 6.86 4.93 10.18
N ALA A 168 6.47 6.22 10.08
CA ALA A 168 5.61 6.72 9.02
C ALA A 168 6.28 6.56 7.64
N GLY A 169 7.58 6.89 7.53
CA GLY A 169 8.36 6.72 6.30
C GLY A 169 8.45 5.28 5.84
N ILE A 170 8.66 4.35 6.77
CA ILE A 170 8.66 2.91 6.47
C ILE A 170 7.28 2.45 5.98
N ALA A 171 6.18 2.91 6.58
CA ALA A 171 4.84 2.57 6.14
C ALA A 171 4.58 3.06 4.71
N GLU A 172 5.00 4.30 4.38
CA GLU A 172 4.92 4.87 3.04
C GLU A 172 5.77 4.09 2.03
N GLU A 173 7.03 3.78 2.37
CA GLU A 173 7.95 3.01 1.53
C GLU A 173 7.42 1.60 1.23
N LYS A 174 6.88 0.92 2.26
CA LYS A 174 6.21 -0.37 2.12
C LYS A 174 4.86 -0.26 1.40
N GLY A 175 4.40 0.96 1.12
CA GLY A 175 3.13 1.22 0.45
C GLY A 175 1.93 0.82 1.30
N ARG A 176 1.97 0.96 2.62
CA ARG A 176 0.84 0.64 3.51
C ARG A 176 0.00 1.88 3.76
N ALA A 177 -1.33 1.72 3.74
CA ALA A 177 -2.21 2.80 4.15
C ALA A 177 -1.92 3.20 5.60
N LEU A 178 -1.94 4.50 5.91
CA LEU A 178 -1.48 5.01 7.20
C LEU A 178 -2.58 5.82 7.89
N VAL A 179 -2.91 5.43 9.13
CA VAL A 179 -3.70 6.25 10.07
C VAL A 179 -2.76 6.75 11.16
N ILE A 180 -2.70 8.07 11.35
CA ILE A 180 -1.93 8.69 12.43
C ILE A 180 -2.85 8.88 13.63
N VAL A 181 -2.49 8.29 14.77
CA VAL A 181 -3.29 8.33 16.00
C VAL A 181 -2.48 8.99 17.11
N VAL A 182 -2.92 10.16 17.53
CA VAL A 182 -2.34 10.90 18.66
C VAL A 182 -3.12 10.51 19.91
N ASN A 183 -2.51 9.66 20.73
CA ASN A 183 -3.08 9.13 21.96
C ASN A 183 -2.74 10.00 23.19
N LYS A 184 -3.41 9.72 24.29
CA LYS A 184 -3.30 10.47 25.54
C LYS A 184 -3.71 11.95 25.39
N TRP A 185 -4.61 12.22 24.44
CA TRP A 185 -5.08 13.58 24.17
C TRP A 185 -5.80 14.22 25.36
N ASP A 186 -6.38 13.41 26.25
CA ASP A 186 -6.97 13.84 27.51
C ASP A 186 -6.01 14.63 28.39
N LEU A 187 -4.71 14.33 28.36
CA LEU A 187 -3.70 14.98 29.18
C LEU A 187 -3.35 16.41 28.71
N ILE A 188 -3.63 16.75 27.44
CA ILE A 188 -3.37 18.10 26.90
C ILE A 188 -4.64 18.79 26.39
N SER A 189 -5.80 18.14 26.49
CA SER A 189 -7.06 18.60 25.89
C SER A 189 -7.55 19.95 26.41
N THR A 190 -7.14 20.39 27.61
CA THR A 190 -7.49 21.67 28.21
C THR A 190 -6.51 22.79 27.85
N ASP A 191 -5.32 22.48 27.35
CA ASP A 191 -4.26 23.46 27.04
C ASP A 191 -4.21 23.70 25.52
N LYS A 192 -4.90 24.76 25.08
CA LYS A 192 -4.97 25.15 23.65
C LYS A 192 -3.58 25.42 23.05
N ARG A 193 -2.67 26.04 23.80
CA ARG A 193 -1.34 26.35 23.30
C ARG A 193 -0.52 25.09 23.05
N LYS A 194 -0.57 24.13 23.97
CA LYS A 194 0.06 22.80 23.75
C LYS A 194 -0.52 22.07 22.57
N GLN A 195 -1.83 22.12 22.37
CA GLN A 195 -2.48 21.51 21.22
C GLN A 195 -2.01 22.12 19.90
N GLU A 196 -1.91 23.45 19.80
CA GLU A 196 -1.44 24.15 18.61
C GLU A 196 0.01 23.80 18.29
N LEU A 197 0.91 23.89 19.28
CA LEU A 197 2.31 23.50 19.12
C LEU A 197 2.45 22.04 18.65
N PHE A 198 1.74 21.12 19.28
CA PHE A 198 1.76 19.72 18.87
C PHE A 198 1.31 19.52 17.41
N ARG A 199 0.26 20.24 16.99
CA ARG A 199 -0.23 20.16 15.61
C ARG A 199 0.76 20.72 14.60
N GLU A 200 1.48 21.78 14.94
CA GLU A 200 2.54 22.35 14.10
C GLU A 200 3.72 21.39 13.99
N ASP A 201 4.22 20.86 15.10
CA ASP A 201 5.30 19.87 15.12
C ASP A 201 4.93 18.63 14.28
N LEU A 202 3.70 18.15 14.43
CA LEU A 202 3.19 17.02 13.68
C LEU A 202 3.18 17.27 12.16
N LYS A 203 2.72 18.45 11.73
CA LYS A 203 2.73 18.87 10.33
C LYS A 203 4.13 18.92 9.75
N HIS A 204 5.09 19.42 10.51
CA HIS A 204 6.49 19.49 10.10
C HIS A 204 7.14 18.10 10.01
N ALA A 205 6.95 17.26 11.01
CA ALA A 205 7.54 15.93 11.09
C ALA A 205 6.98 14.98 10.02
N LEU A 206 5.67 15.09 9.70
CA LEU A 206 4.96 14.16 8.83
C LEU A 206 4.51 14.79 7.50
N LYS A 207 5.18 15.86 7.04
CA LYS A 207 4.85 16.56 5.78
C LYS A 207 4.82 15.66 4.54
N PHE A 208 5.56 14.56 4.53
CA PHE A 208 5.64 13.62 3.41
C PHE A 208 4.43 12.68 3.33
N VAL A 209 3.69 12.49 4.44
CA VAL A 209 2.44 11.71 4.51
C VAL A 209 1.24 12.60 4.86
N HIS A 210 1.24 13.84 4.40
CA HIS A 210 0.19 14.85 4.67
C HIS A 210 -1.24 14.41 4.30
N TYR A 211 -1.37 13.41 3.45
CA TYR A 211 -2.64 12.82 3.03
C TYR A 211 -3.23 11.85 4.05
N ALA A 212 -2.39 11.32 4.97
CA ALA A 212 -2.84 10.36 5.97
C ALA A 212 -3.77 11.04 7.00
N PRO A 213 -4.92 10.43 7.33
CA PRO A 213 -5.82 11.00 8.33
C PRO A 213 -5.20 10.95 9.73
N ILE A 214 -5.51 11.98 10.52
CA ILE A 214 -5.05 12.13 11.89
C ILE A 214 -6.24 12.06 12.85
N VAL A 215 -6.12 11.24 13.90
CA VAL A 215 -7.11 11.13 14.98
C VAL A 215 -6.46 11.47 16.30
N PHE A 216 -7.10 12.35 17.06
CA PHE A 216 -6.74 12.65 18.44
C PHE A 216 -7.65 11.84 19.36
N THR A 217 -7.07 10.94 20.17
CA THR A 217 -7.80 9.95 20.96
C THR A 217 -7.27 9.82 22.37
N SER A 218 -8.08 9.28 23.26
CA SER A 218 -7.61 8.74 24.54
C SER A 218 -8.04 7.27 24.63
N ALA A 219 -7.08 6.39 24.47
CA ALA A 219 -7.31 4.96 24.61
C ALA A 219 -7.71 4.56 26.05
N LEU A 220 -7.36 5.38 27.04
CA LEU A 220 -7.70 5.17 28.44
C LEU A 220 -9.18 5.46 28.72
N THR A 221 -9.69 6.59 28.22
CA THR A 221 -11.08 7.04 28.42
C THR A 221 -12.04 6.48 27.36
N GLY A 222 -11.53 5.86 26.28
CA GLY A 222 -12.32 5.39 25.16
C GLY A 222 -12.67 6.50 24.14
N SER A 223 -12.22 7.74 24.36
CA SER A 223 -12.56 8.87 23.48
C SER A 223 -12.01 8.67 22.07
N LYS A 224 -12.91 8.68 21.07
CA LYS A 224 -12.62 8.53 19.62
C LYS A 224 -11.85 7.26 19.24
N VAL A 225 -11.90 6.21 20.06
CA VAL A 225 -11.28 4.91 19.74
C VAL A 225 -11.96 4.26 18.53
N GLU A 226 -13.30 4.30 18.47
CA GLU A 226 -14.07 3.79 17.32
C GLU A 226 -13.64 4.47 16.00
N LYS A 227 -13.34 5.78 16.03
CA LYS A 227 -12.92 6.52 14.83
C LYS A 227 -11.61 6.00 14.23
N VAL A 228 -10.72 5.43 15.04
CA VAL A 228 -9.49 4.78 14.56
C VAL A 228 -9.82 3.59 13.68
N LEU A 229 -10.75 2.76 14.13
CA LEU A 229 -11.19 1.56 13.39
C LEU A 229 -11.97 1.95 12.13
N GLU A 230 -12.85 2.94 12.23
CA GLU A 230 -13.60 3.47 11.09
C GLU A 230 -12.67 3.93 9.97
N LEU A 231 -11.64 4.74 10.30
CA LEU A 231 -10.65 5.20 9.32
C LEU A 231 -9.78 4.05 8.79
N ALA A 232 -9.42 3.08 9.62
CA ALA A 232 -8.66 1.93 9.13
C ALA A 232 -9.46 1.12 8.09
N VAL A 233 -10.76 0.91 8.31
CA VAL A 233 -11.65 0.25 7.35
C VAL A 233 -11.83 1.10 6.09
N GLU A 234 -12.05 2.40 6.23
CA GLU A 234 -12.17 3.34 5.10
C GLU A 234 -10.92 3.32 4.21
N LEU A 235 -9.74 3.43 4.82
CA LEU A 235 -8.49 3.39 4.07
C LEU A 235 -8.22 2.02 3.43
N ALA A 236 -8.64 0.92 4.05
CA ALA A 236 -8.52 -0.40 3.45
C ALA A 236 -9.36 -0.54 2.17
N VAL A 237 -10.54 0.08 2.15
CA VAL A 237 -11.38 0.16 0.93
C VAL A 237 -10.67 1.00 -0.14
N GLN A 238 -10.18 2.19 0.21
CA GLN A 238 -9.42 3.03 -0.72
C GLN A 238 -8.12 2.36 -1.21
N PHE A 239 -7.49 1.55 -0.37
CA PHE A 239 -6.27 0.81 -0.69
C PHE A 239 -6.47 -0.22 -1.80
N ARG A 240 -7.68 -0.77 -1.88
CA ARG A 240 -8.11 -1.73 -2.91
C ARG A 240 -8.91 -1.09 -4.04
N TYR A 241 -9.08 0.25 -4.01
CA TYR A 241 -9.86 0.97 -5.01
C TYR A 241 -9.29 0.79 -6.42
N ARG A 242 -10.20 0.59 -7.38
CA ARG A 242 -9.87 0.49 -8.80
C ARG A 242 -10.51 1.65 -9.57
N ALA A 243 -9.64 2.50 -10.13
CA ALA A 243 -10.05 3.65 -10.92
C ALA A 243 -10.40 3.24 -12.36
N PRO A 244 -11.53 3.71 -12.93
CA PRO A 244 -11.89 3.41 -14.32
C PRO A 244 -10.88 4.03 -15.31
N THR A 245 -10.37 3.24 -16.24
CA THR A 245 -9.38 3.68 -17.24
C THR A 245 -9.81 4.92 -18.04
N PRO A 246 -11.09 5.08 -18.46
CA PRO A 246 -11.51 6.30 -19.14
C PRO A 246 -11.37 7.56 -18.29
N GLN A 247 -11.61 7.48 -16.96
CA GLN A 247 -11.43 8.62 -16.07
C GLN A 247 -9.95 8.97 -15.89
N LEU A 248 -9.08 7.96 -15.82
CA LEU A 248 -7.62 8.16 -15.75
C LEU A 248 -7.09 8.90 -16.99
N ASN A 249 -7.57 8.55 -18.18
CA ASN A 249 -7.10 9.19 -19.41
C ASN A 249 -7.68 10.61 -19.58
N ARG A 250 -8.91 10.87 -19.16
CA ARG A 250 -9.44 12.25 -19.07
C ARG A 250 -8.62 13.11 -18.11
N LEU A 251 -8.23 12.55 -16.97
CA LEU A 251 -7.35 13.24 -16.02
C LEU A 251 -5.98 13.54 -16.65
N LEU A 252 -5.42 12.59 -17.42
CA LEU A 252 -4.15 12.77 -18.11
C LEU A 252 -4.20 13.90 -19.14
N GLU A 253 -5.28 13.99 -19.94
CA GLU A 253 -5.54 15.08 -20.88
C GLU A 253 -5.63 16.41 -20.14
N HIS A 254 -6.46 16.49 -19.11
CA HIS A 254 -6.61 17.70 -18.29
C HIS A 254 -5.29 18.18 -17.67
N MET A 255 -4.47 17.27 -17.17
CA MET A 255 -3.13 17.61 -16.66
C MET A 255 -2.22 18.16 -17.74
N SER A 256 -2.27 17.60 -18.96
CA SER A 256 -1.44 18.02 -20.08
C SER A 256 -1.81 19.42 -20.58
N ASP A 257 -3.11 19.76 -20.54
CA ASP A 257 -3.63 21.05 -20.98
C ASP A 257 -3.33 22.17 -19.96
N ASN A 258 -3.46 21.87 -18.67
CA ASN A 258 -3.36 22.89 -17.61
C ASN A 258 -1.94 23.08 -17.08
N HIS A 259 -1.04 22.11 -17.26
CA HIS A 259 0.33 22.20 -16.75
C HIS A 259 1.32 21.64 -17.78
N PRO A 260 2.06 22.52 -18.48
CA PRO A 260 3.01 22.08 -19.47
C PRO A 260 3.99 21.05 -18.92
N ALA A 261 4.11 19.94 -19.62
CA ALA A 261 5.02 18.89 -19.22
C ALA A 261 6.48 19.38 -19.23
N PRO A 262 7.31 18.99 -18.25
CA PRO A 262 8.69 19.44 -18.14
C PRO A 262 9.52 19.03 -19.35
N ILE A 263 10.53 19.83 -19.65
CA ILE A 263 11.54 19.46 -20.65
C ILE A 263 12.50 18.45 -20.03
N VAL A 264 12.60 17.29 -20.66
CA VAL A 264 13.49 16.21 -20.22
C VAL A 264 14.51 15.94 -21.32
N GLY A 265 15.79 16.20 -21.07
CA GLY A 265 16.86 16.10 -22.05
C GLY A 265 16.61 17.02 -23.27
N ARG A 266 16.44 16.44 -24.47
CA ARG A 266 16.33 17.22 -25.73
C ARG A 266 14.88 17.57 -26.12
N GLY A 267 13.89 17.45 -25.27
CA GLY A 267 12.51 17.78 -25.64
C GLY A 267 11.50 17.58 -24.53
N PRO A 268 10.24 17.99 -24.74
CA PRO A 268 9.20 17.89 -23.74
C PRO A 268 8.87 16.43 -23.42
N LEU A 269 8.55 16.19 -22.15
CA LEU A 269 7.93 14.95 -21.71
C LEU A 269 6.53 14.86 -22.32
N ARG A 270 6.16 13.70 -22.85
CA ARG A 270 4.83 13.44 -23.38
C ARG A 270 4.26 12.22 -22.68
N LEU A 271 3.11 12.38 -22.06
CA LEU A 271 2.33 11.31 -21.48
C LEU A 271 1.26 10.88 -22.50
N TYR A 272 1.11 9.59 -22.76
CA TYR A 272 0.23 9.09 -23.80
C TYR A 272 -0.99 8.37 -23.27
N TYR A 273 -0.83 7.63 -22.17
CA TYR A 273 -1.85 6.75 -21.65
C TYR A 273 -1.60 6.44 -20.19
N MET A 274 -2.67 6.32 -19.40
CA MET A 274 -2.61 5.91 -18.01
C MET A 274 -3.61 4.78 -17.75
N ALA A 275 -3.16 3.74 -17.05
CA ALA A 275 -3.99 2.67 -16.56
C ALA A 275 -3.59 2.28 -15.14
N GLN A 276 -4.53 1.80 -14.36
CA GLN A 276 -4.22 1.19 -13.07
C GLN A 276 -3.87 -0.28 -13.30
N VAL A 277 -2.64 -0.66 -12.88
CA VAL A 277 -2.09 -2.01 -13.07
C VAL A 277 -2.01 -2.83 -11.79
N GLY A 278 -2.38 -2.23 -10.67
CA GLY A 278 -2.40 -2.92 -9.37
C GLY A 278 -3.22 -2.18 -8.33
N THR A 279 -3.67 -2.93 -7.34
CA THR A 279 -4.30 -2.47 -6.11
C THR A 279 -3.39 -2.82 -4.93
N ALA A 280 -3.66 -2.27 -3.75
CA ALA A 280 -3.00 -2.61 -2.49
C ALA A 280 -1.46 -2.48 -2.46
N PRO A 281 -0.87 -1.31 -2.80
CA PRO A 281 -1.49 0.00 -3.01
C PRO A 281 -1.90 0.26 -4.47
N PRO A 282 -2.79 1.25 -4.73
CA PRO A 282 -3.12 1.70 -6.07
C PRO A 282 -1.86 2.03 -6.86
N THR A 283 -1.64 1.32 -7.97
CA THR A 283 -0.45 1.42 -8.80
C THR A 283 -0.85 1.78 -10.23
N PHE A 284 -0.36 2.91 -10.73
CA PHE A 284 -0.71 3.44 -12.04
C PHE A 284 0.48 3.36 -12.99
N ALA A 285 0.28 2.73 -14.13
CA ALA A 285 1.25 2.71 -15.22
C ALA A 285 0.96 3.87 -16.19
N ILE A 286 1.98 4.66 -16.48
CA ILE A 286 1.90 5.82 -17.36
C ILE A 286 2.86 5.60 -18.53
N THR A 287 2.29 5.48 -19.72
CA THR A 287 3.07 5.36 -20.95
C THR A 287 3.56 6.75 -21.37
N CYS A 288 4.87 6.92 -21.56
CA CYS A 288 5.46 8.19 -21.93
C CYS A 288 6.65 8.00 -22.91
N ASN A 289 7.18 9.12 -23.42
CA ASN A 289 8.32 9.09 -24.33
C ASN A 289 9.69 8.95 -23.64
N ARG A 290 9.76 9.20 -22.30
CA ARG A 290 11.02 9.22 -21.54
C ARG A 290 10.77 8.81 -20.08
N PRO A 291 10.59 7.52 -19.80
CA PRO A 291 10.23 7.03 -18.46
C PRO A 291 11.30 7.34 -17.41
N ASP A 292 12.59 7.19 -17.75
CA ASP A 292 13.69 7.36 -16.79
C ASP A 292 13.98 8.83 -16.45
N GLY A 293 13.41 9.77 -17.20
CA GLY A 293 13.69 11.20 -17.05
C GLY A 293 12.58 11.99 -16.36
N VAL A 294 11.53 11.36 -15.85
CA VAL A 294 10.41 12.08 -15.23
C VAL A 294 10.84 12.70 -13.89
N PRO A 295 10.82 14.04 -13.76
CA PRO A 295 11.25 14.71 -12.54
C PRO A 295 10.36 14.37 -11.35
N ASP A 296 10.94 14.30 -10.15
CA ASP A 296 10.18 13.96 -8.93
C ASP A 296 9.09 15.00 -8.59
N MET A 297 9.30 16.27 -8.93
CA MET A 297 8.24 17.29 -8.81
C MET A 297 7.03 16.96 -9.68
N TYR A 298 7.27 16.46 -10.89
CA TYR A 298 6.18 16.09 -11.79
C TYR A 298 5.47 14.80 -11.36
N LYS A 299 6.22 13.84 -10.84
CA LYS A 299 5.64 12.64 -10.19
C LYS A 299 4.72 13.03 -9.02
N ARG A 300 5.15 13.97 -8.17
CA ARG A 300 4.32 14.50 -7.07
C ARG A 300 3.07 15.22 -7.59
N TYR A 301 3.21 16.01 -8.65
CA TYR A 301 2.07 16.66 -9.29
C TYR A 301 1.03 15.63 -9.76
N ILE A 302 1.44 14.60 -10.51
CA ILE A 302 0.56 13.52 -10.97
C ILE A 302 -0.11 12.81 -9.77
N THR A 303 0.66 12.49 -8.73
CA THR A 303 0.14 11.85 -7.52
C THR A 303 -0.93 12.71 -6.84
N ASN A 304 -0.70 14.02 -6.74
CA ASN A 304 -1.67 14.95 -6.14
C ASN A 304 -2.95 15.08 -6.98
N GLN A 305 -2.82 15.06 -8.31
CA GLN A 305 -3.98 15.06 -9.20
C GLN A 305 -4.82 13.79 -9.05
N LEU A 306 -4.18 12.63 -8.99
CA LEU A 306 -4.84 11.35 -8.72
C LEU A 306 -5.54 11.35 -7.36
N ARG A 307 -4.88 11.86 -6.29
CA ARG A 307 -5.48 12.00 -4.96
C ARG A 307 -6.72 12.89 -4.99
N GLY A 308 -6.62 14.06 -5.62
CA GLY A 308 -7.73 15.01 -5.67
C GLY A 308 -8.91 14.50 -6.50
N THR A 309 -8.65 13.79 -7.60
CA THR A 309 -9.70 13.29 -8.49
C THR A 309 -10.46 12.10 -7.91
N PHE A 310 -9.76 11.21 -7.20
CA PHE A 310 -10.35 9.97 -6.67
C PHE A 310 -10.48 9.94 -5.15
N ASP A 311 -10.21 11.06 -4.46
CA ASP A 311 -10.22 11.21 -3.00
C ASP A 311 -9.39 10.13 -2.28
N LEU A 312 -8.19 9.82 -2.79
CA LEU A 312 -7.35 8.75 -2.27
C LEU A 312 -6.43 9.25 -1.15
N ARG A 313 -6.62 8.71 0.04
CA ARG A 313 -5.81 9.00 1.24
C ARG A 313 -4.88 7.83 1.60
N VAL A 314 -4.40 7.14 0.58
CA VAL A 314 -3.50 5.98 0.67
C VAL A 314 -2.24 6.21 -0.17
N PRO A 315 -1.17 5.44 0.03
CA PRO A 315 0.00 5.48 -0.86
C PRO A 315 -0.38 5.18 -2.30
N ILE A 316 0.23 5.91 -3.23
CA ILE A 316 0.03 5.73 -4.67
C ILE A 316 1.40 5.44 -5.30
N ARG A 317 1.46 4.41 -6.14
CA ARG A 317 2.66 4.08 -6.91
C ARG A 317 2.49 4.47 -8.37
N LEU A 318 3.51 5.10 -8.94
CA LEU A 318 3.59 5.45 -10.35
C LEU A 318 4.68 4.63 -11.03
N LEU A 319 4.32 3.98 -12.13
CA LEU A 319 5.24 3.27 -13.02
C LEU A 319 5.26 3.97 -14.37
N PHE A 320 6.43 4.37 -14.83
CA PHE A 320 6.57 4.99 -16.15
C PHE A 320 7.12 3.95 -17.13
N ARG A 321 6.48 3.85 -18.31
CA ARG A 321 6.84 2.88 -19.35
C ARG A 321 7.01 3.55 -20.70
N GLU A 322 7.90 3.04 -21.53
CA GLU A 322 8.00 3.47 -22.93
C GLU A 322 6.80 2.96 -23.75
N ARG A 323 6.46 3.71 -24.79
CA ARG A 323 5.45 3.28 -25.76
C ARG A 323 5.94 2.02 -26.49
N PRO A 324 5.14 0.94 -26.57
CA PRO A 324 5.49 -0.23 -27.36
C PRO A 324 5.88 0.14 -28.78
N GLY A 325 7.07 -0.31 -29.24
CA GLY A 325 7.59 -0.03 -30.58
C GLY A 325 8.64 1.11 -30.69
N GLN A 326 8.82 1.98 -29.71
CA GLN A 326 9.90 2.98 -29.74
C GLN A 326 11.27 2.36 -29.43
N ALA A 327 11.36 1.38 -28.55
CA ALA A 327 12.58 0.65 -28.25
C ALA A 327 13.18 -0.02 -29.51
N LYS A 328 12.34 -0.60 -30.37
CA LYS A 328 12.79 -1.18 -31.66
C LYS A 328 13.32 -0.14 -32.65
N ARG A 329 12.83 1.10 -32.64
CA ARG A 329 13.32 2.19 -33.48
C ARG A 329 14.65 2.77 -32.98
N ALA A 330 14.86 2.86 -31.68
CA ALA A 330 16.10 3.33 -31.08
C ALA A 330 17.25 2.33 -31.31
N ALA A 331 17.00 1.04 -31.20
CA ALA A 331 17.96 -0.02 -31.47
C ALA A 331 18.39 -0.05 -32.97
N ARG A 332 17.47 0.24 -33.90
CA ARG A 332 17.76 0.33 -35.34
C ARG A 332 18.57 1.58 -35.75
N LYS A 333 18.59 2.64 -34.92
CA LYS A 333 19.33 3.89 -35.18
C LYS A 333 20.75 3.90 -34.59
N ARG A 334 21.21 2.88 -33.89
CA ARG A 334 22.63 2.78 -33.52
C ARG A 334 23.41 2.43 -34.76
N PRO A 335 24.34 3.30 -35.24
CA PRO A 335 25.20 3.00 -36.39
C PRO A 335 26.03 1.75 -35.99
N LYS A 336 26.00 0.74 -36.85
CA LYS A 336 27.04 -0.31 -36.81
C LYS A 336 28.38 0.40 -36.91
N LEU A 337 29.14 0.46 -35.85
CA LEU A 337 30.56 0.82 -35.88
C LEU A 337 31.23 -0.18 -36.82
N ALA A 338 31.48 0.29 -38.02
CA ALA A 338 32.22 -0.45 -39.02
C ALA A 338 33.61 -0.73 -38.45
N GLY A 339 33.85 -2.01 -38.23
CA GLY A 339 35.20 -2.49 -37.97
C GLY A 339 36.12 -2.07 -39.10
N LYS A 340 37.05 -1.14 -38.84
CA LYS A 340 38.23 -0.95 -39.67
C LYS A 340 39.29 -1.93 -39.17
N SER A 341 39.30 -3.08 -39.81
CA SER A 341 40.52 -3.85 -39.98
C SER A 341 41.45 -3.05 -40.89
N LYS A 342 42.64 -2.76 -40.49
CA LYS A 342 43.76 -2.54 -41.35
C LYS A 342 45.05 -3.05 -40.71
N HIS A 343 45.60 -3.99 -41.42
CA HIS A 343 47.03 -4.31 -41.65
C HIS A 343 47.96 -4.24 -40.44
#